data_cf8718da0b45cfd009132218588d4f86
#
_entry.id   cf8718da0b45cfd009132218588d4f86
#
_cell.length_a   1.000
_cell.length_b   1.000
_cell.length_c   1.000
_cell.angle_alpha   90.00
_cell.angle_beta   90.00
_cell.angle_gamma   90.00
#
_symmetry.space_group_name_H-M   'P 1'
#
loop_
_entity.id
_entity.type
_entity.pdbx_description
1 polymer ?
#
loop_
_entity_poly.entity_id
_entity_poly.type
_entity_poly.pdbx_seq_one_letter_code
_entity_poly.pdbx_strand_id
1 'polypeptide(L)'
;MDWRDILPGIIGSFVGVMGWLVVGIYIQRRQFVRQARNAAKAVYFELDVNRSTVAVARQHALFADLDRSSFERLLPELATLLAAPELRRVVDAYMTHAGYRQLASRDDLPAEVRRVALGTFEDAHDRALATLRSCAFSGAELRAMTAQSDVASREASSESVARGRA
;
A
#
# COMPACT_ATOMS: atom_id res chain seq x y z
N MET A 1 -55.10 8.48 -32.17
CA MET A 1 -53.74 8.60 -31.63
C MET A 1 -52.92 7.51 -32.32
N ASP A 2 -52.10 7.91 -33.30
CA ASP A 2 -51.43 6.94 -34.18
C ASP A 2 -50.18 6.37 -33.49
N TRP A 3 -50.02 5.06 -33.45
CA TRP A 3 -48.88 4.36 -32.89
C TRP A 3 -47.54 4.80 -33.51
N ARG A 4 -47.60 5.30 -34.74
CA ARG A 4 -46.42 5.77 -35.48
C ARG A 4 -45.80 7.04 -34.89
N ASP A 5 -46.59 7.85 -34.17
CA ASP A 5 -46.12 9.11 -33.53
C ASP A 5 -45.52 8.86 -32.17
N ILE A 6 -45.90 7.77 -31.49
CA ILE A 6 -45.47 7.44 -30.13
C ILE A 6 -44.17 6.61 -30.15
N LEU A 7 -43.99 5.76 -31.13
CA LEU A 7 -42.86 4.83 -31.22
C LEU A 7 -41.49 5.51 -31.21
N PRO A 8 -41.24 6.61 -31.94
CA PRO A 8 -39.96 7.32 -31.91
C PRO A 8 -39.63 7.90 -30.53
N GLY A 9 -40.64 8.38 -29.82
CA GLY A 9 -40.47 8.93 -28.45
C GLY A 9 -40.07 7.86 -27.43
N ILE A 10 -40.68 6.68 -27.51
CA ILE A 10 -40.37 5.55 -26.67
C ILE A 10 -38.95 5.05 -26.96
N ILE A 11 -38.58 4.88 -28.20
CA ILE A 11 -37.23 4.44 -28.60
C ILE A 11 -36.19 5.47 -28.16
N GLY A 12 -36.43 6.76 -28.38
CA GLY A 12 -35.53 7.83 -27.97
C GLY A 12 -35.31 7.86 -26.42
N SER A 13 -36.38 7.71 -25.66
CA SER A 13 -36.30 7.63 -24.19
C SER A 13 -35.51 6.40 -23.74
N PHE A 14 -35.74 5.25 -24.33
CA PHE A 14 -35.05 4.02 -24.00
C PHE A 14 -33.53 4.11 -24.29
N VAL A 15 -33.17 4.63 -25.46
CA VAL A 15 -31.77 4.86 -25.86
C VAL A 15 -31.09 5.87 -24.90
N GLY A 16 -31.80 6.93 -24.52
CA GLY A 16 -31.29 7.93 -23.58
C GLY A 16 -31.01 7.34 -22.19
N VAL A 17 -31.95 6.56 -21.64
CA VAL A 17 -31.79 5.89 -20.35
C VAL A 17 -30.66 4.86 -20.38
N MET A 18 -30.57 4.05 -21.43
CA MET A 18 -29.49 3.06 -21.59
C MET A 18 -28.13 3.75 -21.73
N GLY A 19 -28.04 4.83 -22.49
CA GLY A 19 -26.81 5.62 -22.65
C GLY A 19 -26.33 6.19 -21.30
N TRP A 20 -27.26 6.78 -20.53
CA TRP A 20 -26.94 7.30 -19.19
C TRP A 20 -26.49 6.22 -18.22
N LEU A 21 -27.13 5.04 -18.25
CA LEU A 21 -26.79 3.91 -17.39
C LEU A 21 -25.37 3.35 -17.70
N VAL A 22 -25.03 3.22 -18.98
CA VAL A 22 -23.69 2.77 -19.41
C VAL A 22 -22.61 3.76 -18.96
N VAL A 23 -22.84 5.06 -19.15
CA VAL A 23 -21.91 6.11 -18.72
C VAL A 23 -21.78 6.12 -17.18
N GLY A 24 -22.89 5.97 -16.46
CA GLY A 24 -22.90 5.89 -14.99
C GLY A 24 -22.06 4.73 -14.46
N ILE A 25 -22.27 3.53 -15.01
CA ILE A 25 -21.50 2.32 -14.64
C ILE A 25 -20.01 2.52 -14.95
N TYR A 26 -19.67 3.09 -16.10
CA TYR A 26 -18.28 3.32 -16.49
C TYR A 26 -17.58 4.30 -15.55
N ILE A 27 -18.22 5.42 -15.21
CA ILE A 27 -17.67 6.41 -14.26
C ILE A 27 -17.49 5.80 -12.88
N GLN A 28 -18.51 5.10 -12.40
CA GLN A 28 -18.47 4.45 -11.08
C GLN A 28 -17.34 3.41 -10.99
N ARG A 29 -17.19 2.55 -12.01
CA ARG A 29 -16.10 1.58 -12.05
C ARG A 29 -14.72 2.23 -12.03
N ARG A 30 -14.56 3.35 -12.74
CA ARG A 30 -13.30 4.10 -12.76
C ARG A 30 -12.97 4.75 -11.42
N GLN A 31 -13.99 5.21 -10.69
CA GLN A 31 -13.84 5.75 -9.34
C GLN A 31 -13.43 4.66 -8.35
N PHE A 32 -14.05 3.49 -8.39
CA PHE A 32 -13.69 2.36 -7.53
C PHE A 32 -12.22 1.93 -7.71
N VAL A 33 -11.75 1.80 -8.94
CA VAL A 33 -10.35 1.44 -9.20
C VAL A 33 -9.39 2.51 -8.67
N ARG A 34 -9.73 3.80 -8.79
CA ARG A 34 -8.92 4.89 -8.24
C ARG A 34 -8.88 4.86 -6.71
N GLN A 35 -10.01 4.66 -6.06
CA GLN A 35 -10.11 4.55 -4.61
C GLN A 35 -9.28 3.36 -4.09
N ALA A 36 -9.40 2.20 -4.71
CA ALA A 36 -8.64 1.01 -4.34
C ALA A 36 -7.12 1.21 -4.52
N ARG A 37 -6.68 1.92 -5.58
CA ARG A 37 -5.27 2.28 -5.74
C ARG A 37 -4.78 3.26 -4.68
N ASN A 38 -5.58 4.24 -4.31
CA ASN A 38 -5.24 5.19 -3.25
C ASN A 38 -5.17 4.49 -1.89
N ALA A 39 -6.06 3.54 -1.62
CA ALA A 39 -6.00 2.67 -0.46
C ALA A 39 -4.68 1.87 -0.41
N ALA A 40 -4.30 1.27 -1.54
CA ALA A 40 -3.04 0.52 -1.64
C ALA A 40 -1.80 1.41 -1.43
N LYS A 41 -1.83 2.67 -1.89
CA LYS A 41 -0.77 3.65 -1.62
C LYS A 41 -0.67 4.01 -0.13
N ALA A 42 -1.81 4.24 0.53
CA ALA A 42 -1.82 4.55 1.96
C ALA A 42 -1.23 3.39 2.79
N VAL A 43 -1.64 2.16 2.49
CA VAL A 43 -1.11 0.97 3.15
C VAL A 43 0.36 0.72 2.80
N TYR A 44 0.79 1.04 1.57
CA TYR A 44 2.20 0.99 1.20
C TYR A 44 3.07 1.89 2.09
N PHE A 45 2.69 3.15 2.28
CA PHE A 45 3.45 4.08 3.12
C PHE A 45 3.42 3.70 4.60
N GLU A 46 2.31 3.20 5.10
CA GLU A 46 2.23 2.68 6.47
C GLU A 46 3.18 1.49 6.67
N LEU A 47 3.20 0.53 5.74
CA LEU A 47 4.13 -0.60 5.78
C LEU A 47 5.60 -0.19 5.63
N ASP A 48 5.91 0.82 4.83
CA ASP A 48 7.27 1.32 4.64
C ASP A 48 7.82 1.95 5.93
N VAL A 49 7.00 2.71 6.65
CA VAL A 49 7.33 3.22 7.99
C VAL A 49 7.52 2.06 8.98
N ASN A 50 6.61 1.09 9.01
CA ASN A 50 6.70 -0.08 9.89
C ASN A 50 7.97 -0.90 9.60
N ARG A 51 8.30 -1.12 8.34
CA ARG A 51 9.54 -1.79 7.93
C ARG A 51 10.77 -1.07 8.48
N SER A 52 10.81 0.25 8.33
CA SER A 52 11.90 1.07 8.85
C SER A 52 12.01 0.96 10.37
N THR A 53 10.88 0.94 11.08
CA THR A 53 10.83 0.74 12.54
C THR A 53 11.37 -0.64 12.93
N VAL A 54 11.02 -1.70 12.20
CA VAL A 54 11.56 -3.06 12.43
C VAL A 54 13.08 -3.10 12.17
N ALA A 55 13.57 -2.42 11.13
CA ALA A 55 15.00 -2.33 10.84
C ALA A 55 15.77 -1.62 11.97
N VAL A 56 15.24 -0.53 12.52
CA VAL A 56 15.82 0.17 13.68
C VAL A 56 15.83 -0.74 14.91
N ALA A 57 14.75 -1.46 15.18
CA ALA A 57 14.70 -2.41 16.29
C ALA A 57 15.75 -3.53 16.14
N ARG A 58 15.95 -4.02 14.90
CA ARG A 58 16.96 -5.04 14.59
C ARG A 58 18.38 -4.56 14.79
N GLN A 59 18.69 -3.30 14.44
CA GLN A 59 20.03 -2.72 14.51
C GLN A 59 20.39 -2.19 15.91
N HIS A 60 19.43 -1.57 16.57
CA HIS A 60 19.66 -0.79 17.79
C HIS A 60 18.91 -1.31 19.02
N ALA A 61 18.11 -2.37 18.89
CA ALA A 61 17.22 -2.89 19.94
C ALA A 61 16.23 -1.82 20.48
N LEU A 62 15.90 -0.82 19.67
CA LEU A 62 14.93 0.22 19.99
C LEU A 62 13.58 -0.15 19.38
N PHE A 63 12.62 -0.46 20.23
CA PHE A 63 11.28 -0.87 19.81
C PHE A 63 10.32 0.32 19.91
N ALA A 64 9.61 0.59 18.83
CA ALA A 64 8.49 1.53 18.77
C ALA A 64 7.25 0.81 18.24
N ASP A 65 6.07 1.35 18.49
CA ASP A 65 4.84 0.73 18.06
C ASP A 65 4.73 0.72 16.52
N LEU A 66 4.20 -0.38 15.98
CA LEU A 66 3.87 -0.51 14.56
C LEU A 66 2.42 -0.11 14.33
N ASP A 67 2.19 0.75 13.34
CA ASP A 67 0.85 1.20 12.96
C ASP A 67 0.16 0.17 12.02
N ARG A 68 -1.17 0.09 12.12
CA ARG A 68 -2.04 -0.76 11.30
C ARG A 68 -3.38 -0.09 10.96
N SER A 69 -3.50 1.18 11.25
CA SER A 69 -4.75 1.93 11.13
C SER A 69 -5.25 2.05 9.69
N SER A 70 -4.34 2.29 8.74
CA SER A 70 -4.68 2.34 7.32
C SER A 70 -5.10 0.97 6.79
N PHE A 71 -4.37 -0.08 7.17
CA PHE A 71 -4.70 -1.44 6.76
C PHE A 71 -6.08 -1.86 7.25
N GLU A 72 -6.39 -1.70 8.54
CA GLU A 72 -7.68 -2.09 9.11
C GLU A 72 -8.85 -1.38 8.43
N ARG A 73 -8.70 -0.08 8.18
CA ARG A 73 -9.73 0.74 7.56
C ARG A 73 -9.92 0.45 6.08
N LEU A 74 -8.84 0.15 5.34
CA LEU A 74 -8.83 0.08 3.88
C LEU A 74 -8.74 -1.37 3.35
N LEU A 75 -8.86 -2.36 4.23
CA LEU A 75 -8.83 -3.78 3.84
C LEU A 75 -9.90 -4.15 2.79
N PRO A 76 -11.16 -3.65 2.86
CA PRO A 76 -12.15 -3.93 1.84
C PRO A 76 -11.75 -3.44 0.44
N GLU A 77 -11.16 -2.24 0.34
CA GLU A 77 -10.69 -1.66 -0.91
C GLU A 77 -9.49 -2.44 -1.46
N LEU A 78 -8.57 -2.86 -0.59
CA LEU A 78 -7.45 -3.72 -0.98
C LEU A 78 -7.93 -5.06 -1.55
N ALA A 79 -8.94 -5.68 -0.94
CA ALA A 79 -9.52 -6.93 -1.40
C ALA A 79 -10.19 -6.82 -2.78
N THR A 80 -10.57 -5.62 -3.22
CA THR A 80 -11.09 -5.39 -4.58
C THR A 80 -9.98 -5.20 -5.63
N LEU A 81 -8.78 -4.81 -5.20
CA LEU A 81 -7.66 -4.51 -6.08
C LEU A 81 -6.70 -5.70 -6.23
N LEU A 82 -6.43 -6.38 -5.13
CA LEU A 82 -5.42 -7.44 -5.03
C LEU A 82 -6.04 -8.82 -5.27
N ALA A 83 -5.34 -9.67 -6.01
CA ALA A 83 -5.68 -11.08 -6.06
C ALA A 83 -5.42 -11.73 -4.67
N ALA A 84 -6.12 -12.84 -4.39
CA ALA A 84 -6.03 -13.49 -3.07
C ALA A 84 -4.58 -13.80 -2.61
N PRO A 85 -3.65 -14.29 -3.47
CA PRO A 85 -2.26 -14.52 -3.07
C PRO A 85 -1.50 -13.23 -2.76
N GLU A 86 -1.84 -12.13 -3.42
CA GLU A 86 -1.25 -10.80 -3.20
C GLU A 86 -1.74 -10.21 -1.89
N LEU A 87 -3.05 -10.25 -1.66
CA LEU A 87 -3.66 -9.81 -0.40
C LEU A 87 -3.09 -10.61 0.78
N ARG A 88 -2.89 -11.92 0.62
CA ARG A 88 -2.29 -12.78 1.63
C ARG A 88 -0.92 -12.28 2.08
N ARG A 89 -0.05 -11.87 1.14
CA ARG A 89 1.28 -11.34 1.48
C ARG A 89 1.19 -10.06 2.32
N VAL A 90 0.22 -9.19 2.04
CA VAL A 90 -0.01 -7.98 2.82
C VAL A 90 -0.51 -8.34 4.23
N VAL A 91 -1.49 -9.23 4.33
CA VAL A 91 -1.99 -9.72 5.62
C VAL A 91 -0.86 -10.35 6.44
N ASP A 92 -0.04 -11.21 5.84
CA ASP A 92 1.08 -11.88 6.51
C ASP A 92 2.07 -10.89 7.12
N ALA A 93 2.35 -9.74 6.46
CA ALA A 93 3.18 -8.68 7.02
C ALA A 93 2.55 -8.09 8.29
N TYR A 94 1.26 -7.77 8.29
CA TYR A 94 0.57 -7.25 9.49
C TYR A 94 0.41 -8.29 10.61
N MET A 95 0.36 -9.57 10.28
CA MET A 95 0.37 -10.63 11.30
C MET A 95 1.68 -10.69 12.08
N THR A 96 2.80 -10.22 11.50
CA THR A 96 4.08 -10.14 12.24
C THR A 96 4.08 -9.12 13.37
N HIS A 97 3.16 -8.12 13.36
CA HIS A 97 3.07 -7.10 14.42
C HIS A 97 2.82 -7.69 15.81
N ALA A 98 2.07 -8.79 15.90
CA ALA A 98 1.86 -9.48 17.17
C ALA A 98 3.17 -10.09 17.69
N GLY A 99 3.94 -10.75 16.84
CA GLY A 99 5.26 -11.29 17.17
C GLY A 99 6.27 -10.20 17.53
N TYR A 100 6.24 -9.08 16.81
CA TYR A 100 7.09 -7.92 17.09
C TYR A 100 6.84 -7.36 18.51
N ARG A 101 5.57 -7.16 18.90
CA ARG A 101 5.22 -6.72 20.26
C ARG A 101 5.65 -7.73 21.31
N GLN A 102 5.53 -9.01 21.01
CA GLN A 102 6.03 -10.07 21.90
C GLN A 102 7.55 -9.99 22.09
N LEU A 103 8.32 -9.73 21.04
CA LEU A 103 9.77 -9.55 21.13
C LEU A 103 10.16 -8.29 21.93
N ALA A 104 9.38 -7.21 21.76
CA ALA A 104 9.59 -5.96 22.49
C ALA A 104 9.39 -6.11 24.00
N SER A 105 8.48 -7.00 24.44
CA SER A 105 8.17 -7.24 25.87
C SER A 105 9.04 -8.30 26.54
N ARG A 106 9.94 -8.98 25.80
CA ARG A 106 10.73 -10.10 26.32
C ARG A 106 12.22 -9.78 26.33
N ASP A 107 12.73 -9.35 27.46
CA ASP A 107 14.16 -9.05 27.65
C ASP A 107 15.02 -10.32 27.88
N ASP A 108 14.37 -11.46 28.18
CA ASP A 108 15.00 -12.75 28.43
C ASP A 108 15.50 -13.48 27.17
N LEU A 109 15.10 -13.01 25.96
CA LEU A 109 15.46 -13.67 24.70
C LEU A 109 16.92 -13.38 24.30
N PRO A 110 17.67 -14.40 23.86
CA PRO A 110 19.00 -14.20 23.28
C PRO A 110 18.96 -13.20 22.12
N ALA A 111 19.97 -12.32 22.04
CA ALA A 111 20.04 -11.28 21.00
C ALA A 111 20.00 -11.86 19.57
N GLU A 112 20.61 -13.04 19.38
CA GLU A 112 20.62 -13.73 18.08
C GLU A 112 19.22 -14.19 17.67
N VAL A 113 18.43 -14.76 18.58
CA VAL A 113 17.05 -15.19 18.31
C VAL A 113 16.19 -13.97 17.95
N ARG A 114 16.34 -12.88 18.70
CA ARG A 114 15.65 -11.61 18.44
C ARG A 114 16.00 -11.05 17.06
N ARG A 115 17.28 -11.05 16.70
CA ARG A 115 17.77 -10.56 15.40
C ARG A 115 17.22 -11.38 14.23
N VAL A 116 17.19 -12.70 14.34
CA VAL A 116 16.65 -13.60 13.32
C VAL A 116 15.15 -13.38 13.15
N ALA A 117 14.39 -13.29 14.24
CA ALA A 117 12.97 -13.05 14.20
C ALA A 117 12.63 -11.69 13.54
N LEU A 118 13.34 -10.62 13.91
CA LEU A 118 13.17 -9.29 13.30
C LEU A 118 13.52 -9.31 11.80
N GLY A 119 14.55 -10.06 11.38
CA GLY A 119 14.85 -10.26 9.96
C GLY A 119 13.68 -10.91 9.20
N THR A 120 13.05 -11.92 9.79
CA THR A 120 11.87 -12.56 9.19
C THR A 120 10.70 -11.59 9.04
N PHE A 121 10.49 -10.69 10.00
CA PHE A 121 9.46 -9.66 9.93
C PHE A 121 9.78 -8.62 8.85
N GLU A 122 11.02 -8.18 8.76
CA GLU A 122 11.49 -7.27 7.70
C GLU A 122 11.25 -7.89 6.31
N ASP A 123 11.61 -9.15 6.11
CA ASP A 123 11.37 -9.89 4.86
C ASP A 123 9.86 -9.98 4.51
N ALA A 124 8.99 -10.13 5.52
CA ALA A 124 7.55 -10.15 5.29
C ALA A 124 7.05 -8.77 4.82
N HIS A 125 7.53 -7.68 5.42
CA HIS A 125 7.22 -6.32 5.00
C HIS A 125 7.74 -6.05 3.57
N ASP A 126 8.96 -6.46 3.24
CA ASP A 126 9.53 -6.28 1.90
C ASP A 126 8.71 -6.98 0.82
N ARG A 127 8.23 -8.21 1.07
CA ARG A 127 7.36 -8.92 0.12
C ARG A 127 6.01 -8.23 -0.06
N ALA A 128 5.42 -7.70 1.01
CA ALA A 128 4.18 -6.95 0.96
C ALA A 128 4.34 -5.62 0.22
N LEU A 129 5.42 -4.88 0.51
CA LEU A 129 5.77 -3.64 -0.18
C LEU A 129 5.99 -3.85 -1.68
N ALA A 130 6.71 -4.89 -2.08
CA ALA A 130 6.90 -5.24 -3.50
C ALA A 130 5.56 -5.52 -4.19
N THR A 131 4.64 -6.23 -3.52
CA THR A 131 3.30 -6.51 -4.02
C THR A 131 2.49 -5.22 -4.20
N LEU A 132 2.41 -4.37 -3.17
CA LEU A 132 1.68 -3.10 -3.22
C LEU A 132 2.27 -2.14 -4.26
N ARG A 133 3.61 -2.09 -4.36
CA ARG A 133 4.31 -1.25 -5.33
C ARG A 133 3.91 -1.55 -6.77
N SER A 134 3.73 -2.83 -7.10
CA SER A 134 3.39 -3.26 -8.47
C SER A 134 1.95 -2.90 -8.88
N CYS A 135 1.01 -2.85 -7.93
CA CYS A 135 -0.41 -2.61 -8.23
C CYS A 135 -0.89 -1.18 -7.93
N ALA A 136 -0.28 -0.48 -6.95
CA ALA A 136 -0.70 0.84 -6.52
C ALA A 136 -0.13 1.97 -7.40
N PHE A 137 1.11 1.82 -7.87
CA PHE A 137 1.83 2.89 -8.55
C PHE A 137 1.94 2.66 -10.06
N SER A 138 1.80 3.74 -10.82
CA SER A 138 2.10 3.74 -12.26
C SER A 138 3.60 3.76 -12.51
N GLY A 139 4.03 3.36 -13.71
CA GLY A 139 5.45 3.41 -14.09
C GLY A 139 6.06 4.83 -14.00
N ALA A 140 5.27 5.88 -14.20
CA ALA A 140 5.71 7.27 -14.04
C ALA A 140 5.97 7.62 -12.56
N GLU A 141 5.04 7.24 -11.66
CA GLU A 141 5.18 7.44 -10.21
C GLU A 141 6.38 6.65 -9.65
N LEU A 142 6.58 5.43 -10.11
CA LEU A 142 7.73 4.61 -9.70
C LEU A 142 9.06 5.27 -10.09
N ARG A 143 9.17 5.80 -11.30
CA ARG A 143 10.37 6.54 -11.72
C ARG A 143 10.60 7.81 -10.89
N ALA A 144 9.53 8.54 -10.56
CA ALA A 144 9.62 9.72 -9.71
C ALA A 144 10.11 9.38 -8.29
N MET A 145 9.59 8.30 -7.69
CA MET A 145 10.02 7.83 -6.37
C MET A 145 11.51 7.42 -6.37
N THR A 146 11.97 6.72 -7.41
CA THR A 146 13.37 6.33 -7.53
C THR A 146 14.28 7.55 -7.68
N ALA A 147 13.90 8.52 -8.50
CA ALA A 147 14.67 9.75 -8.67
C ALA A 147 14.79 10.56 -7.37
N GLN A 148 13.72 10.62 -6.56
CA GLN A 148 13.76 11.29 -5.26
C GLN A 148 14.68 10.57 -4.25
N SER A 149 14.68 9.24 -4.21
CA SER A 149 15.57 8.49 -3.33
C SER A 149 17.04 8.66 -3.70
N ASP A 150 17.36 8.77 -5.00
CA ASP A 150 18.72 9.00 -5.47
C ASP A 150 19.23 10.41 -5.09
N VAL A 151 18.37 11.43 -5.14
CA VAL A 151 18.71 12.80 -4.71
C VAL A 151 18.97 12.82 -3.20
N ALA A 152 18.06 12.26 -2.40
CA ALA A 152 18.21 12.22 -0.94
C ALA A 152 19.50 11.47 -0.51
N SER A 153 19.84 10.37 -1.20
CA SER A 153 21.06 9.61 -0.93
C SER A 153 22.33 10.42 -1.25
N ARG A 154 22.31 11.23 -2.30
CA ARG A 154 23.44 12.11 -2.65
C ARG A 154 23.61 13.25 -1.66
N GLU A 155 22.52 13.86 -1.20
CA GLU A 155 22.54 14.92 -0.20
C GLU A 155 23.08 14.40 1.15
N ALA A 156 22.61 13.24 1.63
CA ALA A 156 23.12 12.61 2.84
C ALA A 156 24.61 12.28 2.76
N SER A 157 25.09 11.82 1.60
CA SER A 157 26.50 11.52 1.37
C SER A 157 27.35 12.80 1.37
N SER A 158 26.86 13.90 0.80
CA SER A 158 27.58 15.17 0.77
C SER A 158 27.68 15.83 2.15
N GLU A 159 26.62 15.74 2.97
CA GLU A 159 26.65 16.22 4.37
C GLU A 159 27.62 15.44 5.25
N SER A 160 27.69 14.11 5.08
CA SER A 160 28.60 13.27 5.85
C SER A 160 30.06 13.59 5.54
N VAL A 161 30.41 13.87 4.27
CA VAL A 161 31.75 14.29 3.84
C VAL A 161 32.10 15.69 4.40
N ALA A 162 31.14 16.62 4.44
CA ALA A 162 31.35 17.95 5.00
C ALA A 162 31.62 17.93 6.51
N ARG A 163 30.90 17.10 7.27
CA ARG A 163 31.10 16.93 8.72
C ARG A 163 32.40 16.20 9.07
N GLY A 164 32.93 15.35 8.22
CA GLY A 164 34.20 14.64 8.45
C GLY A 164 35.45 15.48 8.18
N ARG A 165 35.31 16.70 7.66
CA ARG A 165 36.40 17.65 7.37
C ARG A 165 36.53 18.79 8.37
N ALA A 166 35.62 18.91 9.31
CA ALA A 166 35.65 19.88 10.41
C ALA A 166 36.13 19.23 11.72
#